data_77f0e4b4a5d41334175095fbdde9d795
#
_entry.id   77f0e4b4a5d41334175095fbdde9d795
#
_cell.length_a   1.000
_cell.length_b   1.000
_cell.length_c   1.000
_cell.angle_alpha   90.00
_cell.angle_beta   90.00
_cell.angle_gamma   90.00
#
_symmetry.space_group_name_H-M   'P 1'
#
loop_
_entity.id
_entity.type
_entity.pdbx_description
1 polymer ?
#
loop_
_entity_poly.entity_id
_entity_poly.type
_entity_poly.pdbx_seq_one_letter_code
_entity_poly.pdbx_strand_id
1 'polypeptide(L)'
;SLDSETAALTVNSISGSEATEVRLGLSSLETGISYALLSGAGLTESSFFTLGGAAAELYNGTFSVSNGTLYVNLSDKEGLLRWKSGTWNTESSNTSWSLDGTPSAYADGETVYFSNGDGVDKNVTIAGNVAPGRINVSGTDFICTGDGSITGDTTLNLLDGASLTMNNANSYAGDTVLGDGSKLVVGNAGALGTSTVLLQGDSVLELTTGTWNGLGTRLNVNSSGTLKLSGNASGTTTAALTGVRYELGANTTLTLSAGTYGNTITGAGTLISAVGTNVLNGNVDITGEYRVLATNGTACTW
;
A
#
# COMPACT_ATOMS: atom_id res chain seq x y z
N SER A 1 -0.63 15.94 -11.03
CA SER A 1 -1.52 15.10 -11.85
C SER A 1 -1.04 15.13 -13.28
N LEU A 2 -1.18 14.01 -13.97
CA LEU A 2 -0.95 13.94 -15.42
C LEU A 2 -2.21 14.43 -16.11
N ASP A 3 -2.06 15.19 -17.21
CA ASP A 3 -3.16 15.61 -18.08
C ASP A 3 -2.80 15.40 -19.56
N SER A 4 -3.73 15.66 -20.45
CA SER A 4 -3.55 15.47 -21.89
C SER A 4 -2.96 16.69 -22.62
N GLU A 5 -2.85 17.83 -21.96
CA GLU A 5 -2.50 19.10 -22.60
C GLU A 5 -1.14 19.65 -22.16
N THR A 6 -0.77 19.44 -20.90
CA THR A 6 0.44 20.01 -20.31
C THR A 6 1.42 18.90 -19.92
N ALA A 7 2.63 18.93 -20.47
CA ALA A 7 3.66 17.97 -20.12
C ALA A 7 4.02 18.06 -18.62
N ALA A 8 4.11 16.91 -17.97
CA ALA A 8 4.47 16.80 -16.55
C ALA A 8 5.88 17.36 -16.27
N LEU A 9 6.78 17.28 -17.26
CA LEU A 9 8.13 17.80 -17.20
C LEU A 9 8.46 18.57 -18.49
N THR A 10 9.02 19.76 -18.36
CA THR A 10 9.53 20.55 -19.49
C THR A 10 11.04 20.75 -19.33
N VAL A 11 11.79 20.45 -20.37
CA VAL A 11 13.26 20.59 -20.42
C VAL A 11 13.69 21.37 -21.66
N ASN A 12 14.86 22.02 -21.60
CA ASN A 12 15.36 22.81 -22.72
C ASN A 12 15.71 21.94 -23.93
N SER A 13 16.29 20.76 -23.70
CA SER A 13 16.61 19.81 -24.77
C SER A 13 16.72 18.40 -24.23
N ILE A 14 16.50 17.43 -25.12
CA ILE A 14 16.63 16.00 -24.85
C ILE A 14 17.62 15.43 -25.87
N SER A 15 18.58 14.66 -25.40
CA SER A 15 19.49 13.89 -26.23
C SER A 15 19.71 12.51 -25.61
N GLY A 16 19.71 11.49 -26.43
CA GLY A 16 19.94 10.10 -26.02
C GLY A 16 19.13 9.13 -26.88
N SER A 17 19.61 7.90 -26.95
CA SER A 17 18.98 6.78 -27.66
C SER A 17 18.93 5.52 -26.79
N GLU A 18 19.15 5.66 -25.49
CA GLU A 18 19.12 4.56 -24.54
C GLU A 18 17.66 4.20 -24.17
N ALA A 19 17.42 2.92 -23.97
CA ALA A 19 16.12 2.43 -23.50
C ALA A 19 15.78 3.10 -22.15
N THR A 20 14.65 3.78 -22.10
CA THR A 20 14.21 4.56 -20.94
C THR A 20 12.88 4.04 -20.42
N GLU A 21 12.87 3.60 -19.18
CA GLU A 21 11.65 3.17 -18.49
C GLU A 21 10.91 4.39 -17.91
N VAL A 22 9.63 4.50 -18.27
CA VAL A 22 8.72 5.53 -17.73
C VAL A 22 7.85 4.89 -16.67
N ARG A 23 7.91 5.38 -15.46
CA ARG A 23 7.10 4.94 -14.33
C ARG A 23 6.02 5.97 -14.04
N LEU A 24 4.77 5.53 -13.99
CA LEU A 24 3.61 6.38 -13.73
C LEU A 24 3.00 5.99 -12.38
N GLY A 25 2.60 7.00 -11.60
CA GLY A 25 1.79 6.78 -10.40
C GLY A 25 0.37 6.39 -10.79
N LEU A 26 -0.22 5.41 -10.09
CA LEU A 26 -1.49 4.77 -10.47
C LEU A 26 -2.75 5.52 -10.06
N SER A 27 -2.65 6.50 -9.17
CA SER A 27 -3.80 7.11 -8.48
C SER A 27 -4.83 7.79 -9.37
N SER A 28 -4.48 8.11 -10.62
CA SER A 28 -5.36 8.83 -11.55
C SER A 28 -5.22 8.41 -13.01
N LEU A 29 -4.72 7.20 -13.26
CA LEU A 29 -4.56 6.72 -14.63
C LEU A 29 -5.88 6.15 -15.16
N GLU A 30 -6.23 6.55 -16.37
CA GLU A 30 -7.38 6.08 -17.13
C GLU A 30 -6.94 5.59 -18.50
N THR A 31 -7.64 4.62 -19.05
CA THR A 31 -7.38 4.12 -20.42
C THR A 31 -8.06 4.99 -21.47
N GLY A 32 -7.50 5.00 -22.68
CA GLY A 32 -8.04 5.79 -23.79
C GLY A 32 -7.68 7.28 -23.76
N ILE A 33 -6.92 7.71 -22.77
CA ILE A 33 -6.41 9.08 -22.67
C ILE A 33 -4.92 9.09 -23.02
N SER A 34 -4.47 10.12 -23.74
CA SER A 34 -3.06 10.37 -23.99
C SER A 34 -2.53 11.36 -22.97
N TYR A 35 -1.59 10.91 -22.15
CA TYR A 35 -0.95 11.74 -21.13
C TYR A 35 0.32 12.39 -21.67
N ALA A 36 0.43 13.70 -21.55
CA ALA A 36 1.63 14.45 -21.87
C ALA A 36 2.66 14.29 -20.74
N LEU A 37 3.81 13.70 -21.03
CA LEU A 37 4.82 13.34 -20.02
C LEU A 37 5.99 14.30 -19.98
N LEU A 38 6.59 14.56 -21.12
CA LEU A 38 7.86 15.27 -21.24
C LEU A 38 7.85 16.14 -22.49
N SER A 39 8.26 17.39 -22.40
CA SER A 39 8.46 18.24 -23.55
C SER A 39 9.87 18.83 -23.60
N GLY A 40 10.44 18.95 -24.80
CA GLY A 40 11.76 19.53 -24.99
C GLY A 40 12.23 19.50 -26.43
N ALA A 41 13.15 20.43 -26.77
CA ALA A 41 13.78 20.43 -28.10
C ALA A 41 14.63 19.16 -28.29
N GLY A 42 14.57 18.59 -29.49
CA GLY A 42 15.31 17.36 -29.83
C GLY A 42 14.56 16.07 -29.56
N LEU A 43 13.39 16.11 -28.94
CA LEU A 43 12.53 14.94 -28.77
C LEU A 43 11.78 14.68 -30.09
N THR A 44 12.20 13.69 -30.84
CA THR A 44 11.68 13.35 -32.17
C THR A 44 11.17 11.93 -32.27
N GLU A 45 11.59 11.05 -31.36
CA GLU A 45 11.27 9.63 -31.40
C GLU A 45 10.77 9.13 -30.06
N SER A 46 9.88 8.14 -30.08
CA SER A 46 9.31 7.48 -28.88
C SER A 46 9.75 6.02 -28.70
N SER A 47 10.48 5.48 -29.65
CA SER A 47 10.79 4.02 -29.73
C SER A 47 11.65 3.48 -28.58
N PHE A 48 12.36 4.36 -27.88
CA PHE A 48 13.18 3.97 -26.73
C PHE A 48 12.49 4.11 -25.37
N PHE A 49 11.23 4.60 -25.35
CA PHE A 49 10.47 4.67 -24.12
C PHE A 49 9.62 3.42 -23.93
N THR A 50 9.63 2.89 -22.71
CA THR A 50 8.80 1.74 -22.31
C THR A 50 8.08 2.06 -21.00
N LEU A 51 6.85 1.55 -20.86
CA LEU A 51 6.13 1.65 -19.59
C LEU A 51 6.74 0.65 -18.60
N GLY A 52 7.01 1.10 -17.39
CA GLY A 52 7.56 0.29 -16.32
C GLY A 52 6.87 0.49 -14.98
N GLY A 53 7.39 -0.17 -13.96
CA GLY A 53 6.84 -0.14 -12.61
C GLY A 53 5.43 -0.70 -12.52
N ALA A 54 4.67 -0.27 -11.52
CA ALA A 54 3.34 -0.75 -11.23
C ALA A 54 2.33 -0.53 -12.37
N ALA A 55 2.49 0.55 -13.15
CA ALA A 55 1.63 0.81 -14.31
C ALA A 55 1.78 -0.26 -15.40
N ALA A 56 2.98 -0.77 -15.63
CA ALA A 56 3.22 -1.83 -16.61
C ALA A 56 2.59 -3.18 -16.22
N GLU A 57 2.23 -3.38 -14.97
CA GLU A 57 1.51 -4.59 -14.54
C GLU A 57 0.04 -4.57 -14.96
N LEU A 58 -0.54 -3.39 -15.13
CA LEU A 58 -1.97 -3.18 -15.34
C LEU A 58 -2.32 -2.71 -16.75
N TYR A 59 -1.39 -2.03 -17.40
CA TYR A 59 -1.61 -1.35 -18.67
C TYR A 59 -0.54 -1.69 -19.70
N ASN A 60 -0.92 -1.62 -20.96
CA ASN A 60 0.00 -1.49 -22.09
C ASN A 60 0.17 -0.01 -22.37
N GLY A 61 1.40 0.47 -22.53
CA GLY A 61 1.73 1.86 -22.86
C GLY A 61 2.18 1.99 -24.30
N THR A 62 1.49 2.80 -25.09
CA THR A 62 1.91 3.20 -26.44
C THR A 62 2.45 4.61 -26.40
N PHE A 63 3.74 4.76 -26.70
CA PHE A 63 4.40 6.06 -26.69
C PHE A 63 4.38 6.70 -28.08
N SER A 64 4.21 8.02 -28.11
CA SER A 64 4.26 8.84 -29.33
C SER A 64 4.88 10.19 -29.03
N VAL A 65 5.46 10.82 -30.06
CA VAL A 65 5.98 12.19 -29.96
C VAL A 65 5.23 13.08 -30.94
N SER A 66 4.76 14.20 -30.44
CA SER A 66 4.12 15.24 -31.24
C SER A 66 4.57 16.62 -30.77
N ASN A 67 5.00 17.46 -31.71
CA ASN A 67 5.48 18.82 -31.44
C ASN A 67 6.52 18.93 -30.32
N GLY A 68 7.46 17.96 -30.26
CA GLY A 68 8.48 17.91 -29.20
C GLY A 68 7.95 17.52 -27.83
N THR A 69 6.75 16.93 -27.74
CA THR A 69 6.16 16.40 -26.51
C THR A 69 5.98 14.89 -26.62
N LEU A 70 6.44 14.16 -25.62
CA LEU A 70 6.22 12.72 -25.43
C LEU A 70 4.87 12.50 -24.79
N TYR A 71 4.10 11.66 -25.41
CA TYR A 71 2.82 11.18 -24.88
C TYR A 71 2.85 9.68 -24.64
N VAL A 72 2.09 9.22 -23.66
CA VAL A 72 1.72 7.82 -23.50
C VAL A 72 0.20 7.67 -23.57
N ASN A 73 -0.25 6.71 -24.37
CA ASN A 73 -1.63 6.25 -24.38
C ASN A 73 -1.67 4.88 -23.68
N LEU A 74 -2.59 4.72 -22.72
CA LEU A 74 -2.73 3.50 -21.94
C LEU A 74 -3.94 2.70 -22.44
N SER A 75 -3.74 1.40 -22.59
CA SER A 75 -4.82 0.43 -22.76
C SER A 75 -4.75 -0.64 -21.66
N ASP A 76 -5.90 -1.21 -21.31
CA ASP A 76 -5.92 -2.29 -20.34
C ASP A 76 -5.08 -3.47 -20.82
N LYS A 77 -4.38 -4.10 -19.89
CA LYS A 77 -3.69 -5.35 -20.12
C LYS A 77 -4.71 -6.48 -20.10
N GLU A 78 -4.66 -7.37 -21.09
CA GLU A 78 -5.54 -8.53 -21.17
C GLU A 78 -5.18 -9.61 -20.15
N GLY A 79 -6.14 -10.48 -19.85
CA GLY A 79 -5.96 -11.63 -18.95
C GLY A 79 -5.96 -11.25 -17.46
N LEU A 80 -6.40 -10.06 -17.09
CA LEU A 80 -6.49 -9.63 -15.71
C LEU A 80 -7.90 -9.80 -15.15
N LEU A 81 -8.06 -10.61 -14.10
CA LEU A 81 -9.34 -10.76 -13.39
C LEU A 81 -9.56 -9.56 -12.48
N ARG A 82 -10.40 -8.61 -12.91
CA ARG A 82 -10.64 -7.33 -12.25
C ARG A 82 -11.93 -7.34 -11.47
N TRP A 83 -11.90 -6.84 -10.25
CA TRP A 83 -13.09 -6.64 -9.43
C TRP A 83 -14.07 -5.66 -10.08
N LYS A 84 -15.37 -5.97 -9.97
CA LYS A 84 -16.45 -5.08 -10.41
C LYS A 84 -17.39 -4.71 -9.27
N SER A 85 -18.13 -5.64 -8.72
CA SER A 85 -19.09 -5.36 -7.66
C SER A 85 -19.67 -6.63 -7.07
N GLY A 86 -20.32 -6.48 -5.90
CA GLY A 86 -21.10 -7.56 -5.30
C GLY A 86 -20.37 -8.34 -4.21
N THR A 87 -20.38 -9.66 -4.29
CA THR A 87 -19.79 -10.54 -3.28
C THR A 87 -18.63 -11.33 -3.86
N TRP A 88 -17.51 -11.34 -3.18
CA TRP A 88 -16.38 -12.21 -3.52
C TRP A 88 -16.53 -13.56 -2.84
N ASN A 89 -16.73 -14.60 -3.63
CA ASN A 89 -16.77 -15.99 -3.22
C ASN A 89 -16.27 -16.90 -4.36
N THR A 90 -16.30 -18.20 -4.16
CA THR A 90 -15.83 -19.21 -5.14
C THR A 90 -16.97 -19.85 -5.93
N GLU A 91 -18.19 -19.31 -5.90
CA GLU A 91 -19.32 -19.85 -6.64
C GLU A 91 -19.15 -19.57 -8.15
N SER A 92 -19.19 -20.58 -8.98
CA SER A 92 -19.02 -20.47 -10.43
C SER A 92 -20.10 -19.64 -11.13
N SER A 93 -21.25 -19.45 -10.49
CA SER A 93 -22.33 -18.57 -10.97
C SER A 93 -22.12 -17.10 -10.58
N ASN A 94 -21.16 -16.81 -9.71
CA ASN A 94 -20.88 -15.47 -9.26
C ASN A 94 -20.05 -14.72 -10.32
N THR A 95 -20.58 -13.62 -10.84
CA THR A 95 -19.96 -12.79 -11.86
C THR A 95 -19.54 -11.41 -11.31
N SER A 96 -19.07 -11.37 -10.08
CA SER A 96 -18.58 -10.15 -9.41
C SER A 96 -17.27 -9.62 -10.00
N TRP A 97 -16.65 -10.38 -10.87
CA TRP A 97 -15.37 -10.07 -11.53
C TRP A 97 -15.56 -9.84 -13.02
N SER A 98 -14.54 -9.32 -13.66
CA SER A 98 -14.47 -9.12 -15.10
C SER A 98 -13.12 -9.59 -15.62
N LEU A 99 -13.13 -10.44 -16.65
CA LEU A 99 -11.97 -10.82 -17.42
C LEU A 99 -12.12 -10.21 -18.82
N ASP A 100 -11.23 -9.30 -19.18
CA ASP A 100 -11.23 -8.59 -20.48
C ASP A 100 -12.60 -7.99 -20.86
N GLY A 101 -13.25 -7.34 -19.87
CA GLY A 101 -14.56 -6.72 -20.04
C GLY A 101 -15.75 -7.69 -19.95
N THR A 102 -15.52 -8.99 -19.87
CA THR A 102 -16.58 -10.01 -19.76
C THR A 102 -16.80 -10.39 -18.31
N PRO A 103 -18.08 -10.41 -17.81
CA PRO A 103 -18.39 -10.89 -16.46
C PRO A 103 -17.83 -12.29 -16.22
N SER A 104 -17.13 -12.48 -15.12
CA SER A 104 -16.42 -13.73 -14.80
C SER A 104 -16.57 -14.11 -13.34
N ALA A 105 -16.45 -15.40 -13.05
CA ALA A 105 -16.32 -15.92 -11.70
C ALA A 105 -14.84 -15.94 -11.29
N TYR A 106 -14.62 -15.93 -9.98
CA TYR A 106 -13.31 -16.12 -9.36
C TYR A 106 -13.13 -17.60 -8.99
N ALA A 107 -11.91 -18.08 -9.10
CA ALA A 107 -11.47 -19.35 -8.54
C ALA A 107 -10.21 -19.20 -7.68
N ASP A 108 -10.05 -20.09 -6.69
CA ASP A 108 -8.87 -20.08 -5.83
C ASP A 108 -7.58 -20.31 -6.64
N GLY A 109 -6.49 -19.63 -6.24
CA GLY A 109 -5.21 -19.64 -6.92
C GLY A 109 -5.06 -18.55 -7.98
N GLU A 110 -6.12 -17.89 -8.41
CA GLU A 110 -6.05 -16.80 -9.39
C GLU A 110 -5.39 -15.55 -8.83
N THR A 111 -4.82 -14.74 -9.71
CA THR A 111 -4.39 -13.38 -9.42
C THR A 111 -5.55 -12.43 -9.68
N VAL A 112 -5.91 -11.63 -8.68
CA VAL A 112 -7.03 -10.71 -8.75
C VAL A 112 -6.56 -9.25 -8.62
N TYR A 113 -7.33 -8.33 -9.23
CA TYR A 113 -6.99 -6.92 -9.32
C TYR A 113 -8.14 -6.03 -8.86
N PHE A 114 -7.84 -5.13 -7.91
CA PHE A 114 -8.72 -4.06 -7.48
C PHE A 114 -8.22 -2.73 -8.07
N SER A 115 -8.84 -2.31 -9.17
CA SER A 115 -8.47 -1.10 -9.90
C SER A 115 -9.62 -0.10 -9.91
N ASN A 116 -9.31 1.19 -10.05
CA ASN A 116 -10.33 2.20 -10.32
C ASN A 116 -10.97 1.95 -11.69
N GLY A 117 -12.17 2.44 -11.89
CA GLY A 117 -12.87 2.36 -13.18
C GLY A 117 -14.37 2.61 -13.02
N ASP A 118 -15.03 2.84 -14.14
CA ASP A 118 -16.47 3.07 -14.18
C ASP A 118 -17.26 1.85 -13.69
N GLY A 119 -18.22 2.10 -12.79
CA GLY A 119 -19.09 1.06 -12.25
C GLY A 119 -18.38 0.08 -11.31
N VAL A 120 -17.16 0.34 -10.87
CA VAL A 120 -16.46 -0.46 -9.86
C VAL A 120 -16.95 -0.08 -8.47
N ASP A 121 -17.51 -1.06 -7.75
CA ASP A 121 -17.89 -0.89 -6.34
C ASP A 121 -16.63 -0.99 -5.47
N LYS A 122 -16.43 0.00 -4.61
CA LYS A 122 -15.31 0.01 -3.67
C LYS A 122 -15.55 -0.85 -2.43
N ASN A 123 -16.80 -1.25 -2.19
CA ASN A 123 -17.16 -2.15 -1.09
C ASN A 123 -17.09 -3.59 -1.58
N VAL A 124 -16.18 -4.35 -1.00
CA VAL A 124 -15.94 -5.75 -1.34
C VAL A 124 -16.46 -6.61 -0.18
N THR A 125 -17.57 -7.30 -0.39
CA THR A 125 -18.07 -8.25 0.59
C THR A 125 -17.48 -9.63 0.35
N ILE A 126 -16.69 -10.14 1.29
CA ILE A 126 -16.10 -11.48 1.20
C ILE A 126 -17.05 -12.46 1.90
N ALA A 127 -17.44 -13.52 1.20
CA ALA A 127 -18.30 -14.58 1.73
C ALA A 127 -17.65 -15.96 1.57
N GLY A 128 -17.52 -16.67 2.68
CA GLY A 128 -16.77 -17.91 2.73
C GLY A 128 -15.26 -17.67 2.67
N ASN A 129 -14.51 -18.76 2.46
CA ASN A 129 -13.07 -18.68 2.30
C ASN A 129 -12.69 -18.49 0.84
N VAL A 130 -11.79 -17.56 0.58
CA VAL A 130 -11.18 -17.33 -0.72
C VAL A 130 -9.65 -17.40 -0.60
N ALA A 131 -8.99 -18.08 -1.52
CA ALA A 131 -7.55 -18.29 -1.49
C ALA A 131 -6.90 -17.86 -2.82
N PRO A 132 -6.91 -16.57 -3.17
CA PRO A 132 -6.21 -16.10 -4.37
C PRO A 132 -4.70 -16.33 -4.24
N GLY A 133 -4.04 -16.59 -5.34
CA GLY A 133 -2.58 -16.66 -5.36
C GLY A 133 -1.96 -15.27 -5.08
N ARG A 134 -2.61 -14.22 -5.61
CA ARG A 134 -2.17 -12.83 -5.40
C ARG A 134 -3.35 -11.86 -5.49
N ILE A 135 -3.30 -10.83 -4.66
CA ILE A 135 -4.20 -9.67 -4.71
C ILE A 135 -3.33 -8.44 -5.05
N ASN A 136 -3.62 -7.79 -6.16
CA ASN A 136 -3.03 -6.51 -6.53
C ASN A 136 -4.06 -5.40 -6.40
N VAL A 137 -3.77 -4.39 -5.59
CA VAL A 137 -4.60 -3.20 -5.40
C VAL A 137 -3.90 -2.01 -6.05
N SER A 138 -4.49 -1.46 -7.08
CA SER A 138 -4.01 -0.24 -7.76
C SER A 138 -4.97 0.92 -7.62
N GLY A 139 -6.19 0.63 -7.19
CA GLY A 139 -7.21 1.64 -6.94
C GLY A 139 -7.18 2.18 -5.51
N THR A 140 -7.97 3.21 -5.27
CA THR A 140 -8.12 3.84 -3.97
C THR A 140 -9.48 3.52 -3.34
N ASP A 141 -9.52 3.61 -2.00
CA ASP A 141 -10.74 3.56 -1.19
C ASP A 141 -11.52 2.23 -1.24
N PHE A 142 -10.85 1.12 -1.58
CA PHE A 142 -11.44 -0.19 -1.46
C PHE A 142 -11.62 -0.58 0.02
N ILE A 143 -12.75 -1.20 0.33
CA ILE A 143 -13.12 -1.64 1.68
C ILE A 143 -13.57 -3.09 1.65
N CYS A 144 -12.76 -3.98 2.20
CA CYS A 144 -13.11 -5.39 2.38
C CYS A 144 -13.87 -5.59 3.69
N THR A 145 -15.01 -6.26 3.60
CA THR A 145 -15.91 -6.57 4.72
C THR A 145 -16.48 -7.98 4.56
N GLY A 146 -17.37 -8.39 5.47
CA GLY A 146 -18.08 -9.66 5.42
C GLY A 146 -17.52 -10.68 6.40
N ASP A 147 -18.20 -11.83 6.48
CA ASP A 147 -17.86 -12.92 7.39
C ASP A 147 -16.86 -13.92 6.78
N GLY A 148 -16.49 -13.70 5.51
CA GLY A 148 -15.51 -14.51 4.81
C GLY A 148 -14.07 -14.15 5.16
N SER A 149 -13.16 -14.99 4.73
CA SER A 149 -11.72 -14.90 5.04
C SER A 149 -10.87 -15.09 3.79
N ILE A 150 -9.85 -14.25 3.64
CA ILE A 150 -8.74 -14.49 2.71
C ILE A 150 -7.79 -15.47 3.40
N THR A 151 -7.45 -16.56 2.70
CA THR A 151 -6.72 -17.71 3.26
C THR A 151 -5.54 -18.12 2.37
N GLY A 152 -4.79 -19.15 2.76
CA GLY A 152 -3.70 -19.73 1.97
C GLY A 152 -2.44 -18.86 1.95
N ASP A 153 -1.57 -19.10 0.98
CA ASP A 153 -0.31 -18.35 0.79
C ASP A 153 -0.51 -17.08 -0.05
N THR A 154 -1.70 -16.48 0.04
CA THR A 154 -2.05 -15.26 -0.68
C THR A 154 -1.06 -14.14 -0.41
N THR A 155 -0.53 -13.54 -1.46
CA THR A 155 0.25 -12.29 -1.37
C THR A 155 -0.66 -11.10 -1.61
N LEU A 156 -0.61 -10.09 -0.75
CA LEU A 156 -1.34 -8.83 -0.90
C LEU A 156 -0.37 -7.71 -1.29
N ASN A 157 -0.55 -7.13 -2.46
CA ASN A 157 0.24 -6.01 -2.96
C ASN A 157 -0.64 -4.77 -3.11
N LEU A 158 -0.37 -3.73 -2.35
CA LEU A 158 -0.85 -2.39 -2.64
C LEU A 158 0.20 -1.70 -3.51
N LEU A 159 -0.17 -1.39 -4.75
CA LEU A 159 0.70 -0.68 -5.67
C LEU A 159 0.80 0.79 -5.27
N ASP A 160 1.74 1.52 -5.88
CA ASP A 160 2.04 2.92 -5.51
C ASP A 160 0.78 3.79 -5.49
N GLY A 161 0.53 4.48 -4.38
CA GLY A 161 -0.63 5.34 -4.17
C GLY A 161 -1.97 4.63 -3.95
N ALA A 162 -2.03 3.29 -3.95
CA ALA A 162 -3.26 2.53 -3.70
C ALA A 162 -3.75 2.64 -2.26
N SER A 163 -5.05 2.47 -2.04
CA SER A 163 -5.59 2.39 -0.68
C SER A 163 -6.62 1.29 -0.50
N LEU A 164 -6.49 0.57 0.62
CA LEU A 164 -7.35 -0.53 1.01
C LEU A 164 -7.67 -0.48 2.50
N THR A 165 -8.92 -0.75 2.87
CA THR A 165 -9.34 -1.01 4.25
C THR A 165 -9.77 -2.47 4.38
N MET A 166 -9.23 -3.18 5.37
CA MET A 166 -9.58 -4.58 5.66
C MET A 166 -10.26 -4.68 7.03
N ASN A 167 -11.56 -4.97 7.01
CA ASN A 167 -12.39 -5.08 8.22
C ASN A 167 -12.75 -6.52 8.58
N ASN A 168 -12.48 -7.48 7.71
CA ASN A 168 -12.70 -8.91 7.97
C ASN A 168 -11.45 -9.58 8.58
N ALA A 169 -11.67 -10.66 9.33
CA ALA A 169 -10.59 -11.50 9.81
C ALA A 169 -10.09 -12.42 8.69
N ASN A 170 -8.77 -12.51 8.52
CA ASN A 170 -8.14 -13.33 7.50
C ASN A 170 -7.14 -14.32 8.13
N SER A 171 -6.72 -15.30 7.35
CA SER A 171 -5.72 -16.30 7.77
C SER A 171 -4.62 -16.53 6.72
N TYR A 172 -4.50 -15.65 5.74
CA TYR A 172 -3.44 -15.76 4.74
C TYR A 172 -2.04 -15.60 5.36
N ALA A 173 -1.04 -16.25 4.73
CA ALA A 173 0.33 -16.32 5.23
C ALA A 173 1.36 -15.69 4.28
N GLY A 174 1.00 -15.42 3.03
CA GLY A 174 1.88 -14.74 2.09
C GLY A 174 2.13 -13.27 2.49
N ASP A 175 3.13 -12.65 1.89
CA ASP A 175 3.55 -11.29 2.25
C ASP A 175 2.48 -10.24 1.90
N THR A 176 2.43 -9.17 2.71
CA THR A 176 1.70 -7.94 2.44
C THR A 176 2.71 -6.84 2.10
N VAL A 177 2.67 -6.34 0.87
CA VAL A 177 3.59 -5.31 0.38
C VAL A 177 2.84 -4.02 0.15
N LEU A 178 3.31 -2.95 0.77
CA LEU A 178 2.80 -1.60 0.58
C LEU A 178 3.81 -0.80 -0.26
N GLY A 179 3.44 -0.50 -1.51
CA GLY A 179 4.19 0.36 -2.43
C GLY A 179 4.23 1.81 -1.97
N ASP A 180 5.04 2.63 -2.64
CA ASP A 180 5.25 4.03 -2.28
C ASP A 180 3.93 4.82 -2.26
N GLY A 181 3.71 5.60 -1.21
CA GLY A 181 2.50 6.41 -1.02
C GLY A 181 1.20 5.60 -0.84
N SER A 182 1.27 4.25 -0.78
CA SER A 182 0.08 3.43 -0.55
C SER A 182 -0.37 3.45 0.90
N LYS A 183 -1.66 3.13 1.14
CA LYS A 183 -2.24 3.09 2.48
C LYS A 183 -3.06 1.83 2.72
N LEU A 184 -2.70 1.06 3.74
CA LEU A 184 -3.50 -0.05 4.25
C LEU A 184 -4.07 0.30 5.62
N VAL A 185 -5.40 0.29 5.73
CA VAL A 185 -6.13 0.44 7.00
C VAL A 185 -6.60 -0.92 7.49
N VAL A 186 -6.22 -1.27 8.70
CA VAL A 186 -6.53 -2.55 9.34
C VAL A 186 -7.59 -2.30 10.42
N GLY A 187 -8.84 -2.62 10.08
CA GLY A 187 -10.01 -2.43 10.94
C GLY A 187 -10.37 -3.66 11.78
N ASN A 188 -9.64 -4.76 11.64
CA ASN A 188 -9.80 -5.99 12.42
C ASN A 188 -8.42 -6.52 12.84
N ALA A 189 -8.27 -6.92 14.10
CA ALA A 189 -6.99 -7.43 14.62
C ALA A 189 -6.47 -8.69 13.88
N GLY A 190 -7.36 -9.48 13.28
CA GLY A 190 -7.02 -10.64 12.45
C GLY A 190 -6.86 -10.34 10.95
N ALA A 191 -7.04 -9.10 10.50
CA ALA A 191 -7.13 -8.81 9.07
C ALA A 191 -5.86 -9.14 8.27
N LEU A 192 -4.69 -9.12 8.88
CA LEU A 192 -3.41 -9.47 8.24
C LEU A 192 -3.01 -10.95 8.37
N GLY A 193 -3.88 -11.82 8.87
CA GLY A 193 -3.54 -13.23 9.08
C GLY A 193 -2.20 -13.38 9.81
N THR A 194 -1.28 -14.17 9.23
CA THR A 194 0.09 -14.37 9.72
C THR A 194 1.13 -13.68 8.83
N SER A 195 0.71 -12.85 7.87
CA SER A 195 1.59 -12.24 6.88
C SER A 195 2.69 -11.38 7.50
N THR A 196 3.82 -11.28 6.80
CA THR A 196 4.84 -10.25 7.02
C THR A 196 4.48 -9.03 6.18
N VAL A 197 4.58 -7.84 6.75
CA VAL A 197 4.27 -6.58 6.06
C VAL A 197 5.56 -5.88 5.68
N LEU A 198 5.71 -5.55 4.40
CA LEU A 198 6.81 -4.74 3.88
C LEU A 198 6.32 -3.34 3.54
N LEU A 199 6.87 -2.32 4.20
CA LEU A 199 6.63 -0.91 3.91
C LEU A 199 7.69 -0.38 2.95
N GLN A 200 7.25 0.32 1.89
CA GLN A 200 8.14 0.94 0.90
C GLN A 200 7.80 2.43 0.73
N GLY A 201 8.82 3.26 0.64
CA GLY A 201 8.66 4.69 0.43
C GLY A 201 7.79 5.35 1.51
N ASP A 202 6.88 6.22 1.11
CA ASP A 202 5.98 6.93 2.02
C ASP A 202 4.69 6.15 2.33
N SER A 203 4.73 4.80 2.26
CA SER A 203 3.57 3.96 2.55
C SER A 203 3.11 4.06 4.02
N VAL A 204 1.81 3.84 4.23
CA VAL A 204 1.17 3.93 5.55
C VAL A 204 0.45 2.62 5.89
N LEU A 205 0.84 1.98 6.98
CA LEU A 205 0.04 0.95 7.65
C LEU A 205 -0.68 1.58 8.83
N GLU A 206 -2.01 1.67 8.77
CA GLU A 206 -2.84 2.19 9.86
C GLU A 206 -3.57 1.05 10.58
N LEU A 207 -3.29 0.87 11.87
CA LEU A 207 -3.95 -0.10 12.75
C LEU A 207 -4.98 0.64 13.59
N THR A 208 -6.28 0.30 13.45
CA THR A 208 -7.36 1.02 14.11
C THR A 208 -7.88 0.33 15.36
N THR A 209 -7.59 -0.94 15.54
CA THR A 209 -8.07 -1.76 16.66
C THR A 209 -7.09 -2.88 16.99
N GLY A 210 -7.27 -3.49 18.16
CA GLY A 210 -6.55 -4.68 18.60
C GLY A 210 -5.20 -4.39 19.26
N THR A 211 -4.60 -5.47 19.75
CA THR A 211 -3.27 -5.48 20.37
C THR A 211 -2.28 -6.17 19.45
N TRP A 212 -1.29 -5.43 19.00
CA TRP A 212 -0.29 -5.84 18.01
C TRP A 212 1.05 -6.09 18.68
N ASN A 213 1.19 -7.28 19.27
CA ASN A 213 2.44 -7.68 19.90
C ASN A 213 3.47 -8.11 18.83
N GLY A 214 4.73 -7.72 19.04
CA GLY A 214 5.82 -8.14 18.16
C GLY A 214 5.78 -7.48 16.76
N LEU A 215 5.34 -6.23 16.66
CA LEU A 215 5.39 -5.47 15.41
C LEU A 215 6.76 -5.53 14.73
N GLY A 216 7.85 -5.51 15.52
CA GLY A 216 9.21 -5.61 14.98
C GLY A 216 9.57 -6.94 14.32
N THR A 217 8.76 -7.99 14.49
CA THR A 217 8.97 -9.30 13.82
C THR A 217 8.09 -9.49 12.60
N ARG A 218 7.03 -8.69 12.45
CA ARG A 218 6.08 -8.77 11.34
C ARG A 218 6.22 -7.62 10.34
N LEU A 219 6.91 -6.54 10.71
CA LEU A 219 7.13 -5.40 9.84
C LEU A 219 8.57 -5.39 9.33
N ASN A 220 8.71 -5.22 8.03
CA ASN A 220 9.97 -4.89 7.37
C ASN A 220 9.81 -3.53 6.68
N VAL A 221 10.88 -2.77 6.59
CA VAL A 221 10.89 -1.46 5.97
C VAL A 221 12.01 -1.38 4.95
N ASN A 222 11.64 -1.05 3.73
CA ASN A 222 12.61 -0.77 2.68
C ASN A 222 12.60 0.75 2.42
N SER A 223 13.61 1.43 2.90
CA SER A 223 13.83 2.88 2.94
C SER A 223 13.05 3.64 4.01
N SER A 224 11.75 3.72 3.96
CA SER A 224 10.90 4.44 4.92
C SER A 224 9.48 3.85 4.95
N GLY A 225 8.66 4.30 5.89
CA GLY A 225 7.26 3.94 6.01
C GLY A 225 6.66 4.46 7.31
N THR A 226 5.34 4.57 7.35
CA THR A 226 4.62 5.03 8.53
C THR A 226 3.77 3.90 9.11
N LEU A 227 3.95 3.63 10.40
CA LEU A 227 3.01 2.87 11.21
C LEU A 227 2.17 3.84 12.03
N LYS A 228 0.89 3.90 11.71
CA LYS A 228 -0.07 4.72 12.42
C LYS A 228 -0.94 3.86 13.32
N LEU A 229 -1.05 4.20 14.59
CA LEU A 229 -2.05 3.67 15.50
C LEU A 229 -3.19 4.68 15.62
N SER A 230 -4.42 4.21 15.47
CA SER A 230 -5.63 5.05 15.61
C SER A 230 -6.74 4.26 16.31
N GLY A 231 -7.90 4.90 16.55
CA GLY A 231 -8.99 4.28 17.27
C GLY A 231 -8.59 3.87 18.70
N ASN A 232 -8.52 2.56 18.96
CA ASN A 232 -8.08 1.99 20.23
C ASN A 232 -6.95 0.96 20.08
N ALA A 233 -6.21 1.03 18.99
CA ALA A 233 -5.10 0.12 18.74
C ALA A 233 -3.98 0.30 19.75
N SER A 234 -3.31 -0.81 20.06
CA SER A 234 -2.09 -0.82 20.85
C SER A 234 -1.03 -1.72 20.20
N GLY A 235 0.25 -1.45 20.43
CA GLY A 235 1.31 -2.25 19.86
C GLY A 235 2.57 -2.28 20.70
N THR A 236 3.37 -3.32 20.50
CA THR A 236 4.73 -3.43 21.06
C THR A 236 5.73 -3.53 19.93
N THR A 237 6.76 -2.69 19.96
CA THR A 237 7.83 -2.67 18.95
C THR A 237 9.20 -2.90 19.58
N THR A 238 10.18 -3.22 18.75
CA THR A 238 11.58 -3.42 19.13
C THR A 238 12.48 -2.41 18.44
N ALA A 239 13.64 -2.14 18.99
CA ALA A 239 14.64 -1.24 18.42
C ALA A 239 15.20 -1.70 17.07
N ALA A 240 15.03 -2.98 16.71
CA ALA A 240 15.48 -3.52 15.43
C ALA A 240 14.69 -2.97 14.23
N LEU A 241 13.47 -2.48 14.46
CA LEU A 241 12.63 -1.90 13.40
C LEU A 241 13.04 -0.45 13.13
N THR A 242 13.97 -0.27 12.19
CA THR A 242 14.46 1.04 11.75
C THR A 242 13.70 1.55 10.53
N GLY A 243 13.77 2.86 10.24
CA GLY A 243 13.12 3.47 9.07
C GLY A 243 11.62 3.71 9.21
N VAL A 244 10.98 3.24 10.29
CA VAL A 244 9.56 3.50 10.55
C VAL A 244 9.37 4.84 11.24
N ARG A 245 8.39 5.62 10.77
CA ARG A 245 7.77 6.70 11.53
C ARG A 245 6.55 6.14 12.27
N TYR A 246 6.43 6.44 13.55
CA TYR A 246 5.27 6.09 14.36
C TYR A 246 4.37 7.30 14.56
N GLU A 247 3.08 7.15 14.25
CA GLU A 247 2.05 8.16 14.49
C GLU A 247 1.01 7.60 15.46
N LEU A 248 0.87 8.20 16.64
CA LEU A 248 -0.01 7.73 17.70
C LEU A 248 -1.25 8.61 17.79
N GLY A 249 -2.40 8.11 17.39
CA GLY A 249 -3.70 8.76 17.61
C GLY A 249 -4.07 8.81 19.10
N ALA A 250 -5.03 9.65 19.46
CA ALA A 250 -5.59 9.64 20.81
C ALA A 250 -6.14 8.24 21.17
N ASN A 251 -6.03 7.85 22.44
CA ASN A 251 -6.43 6.54 22.97
C ASN A 251 -5.65 5.33 22.42
N THR A 252 -4.54 5.55 21.73
CA THR A 252 -3.64 4.46 21.31
C THR A 252 -2.44 4.34 22.22
N THR A 253 -1.80 3.17 22.19
CA THR A 253 -0.62 2.89 23.01
C THR A 253 0.45 2.20 22.19
N LEU A 254 1.66 2.76 22.21
CA LEU A 254 2.87 2.10 21.69
C LEU A 254 3.81 1.77 22.85
N THR A 255 4.17 0.51 22.99
CA THR A 255 5.13 0.06 24.00
C THR A 255 6.47 -0.25 23.31
N LEU A 256 7.54 0.35 23.82
CA LEU A 256 8.90 0.13 23.39
C LEU A 256 9.54 -0.96 24.25
N SER A 257 10.06 -2.04 23.65
CA SER A 257 10.93 -2.98 24.33
C SER A 257 12.31 -2.34 24.59
N ALA A 258 13.14 -2.90 25.49
CA ALA A 258 14.48 -2.37 25.74
C ALA A 258 15.31 -2.23 24.45
N GLY A 259 15.97 -1.08 24.27
CA GLY A 259 16.79 -0.83 23.09
C GLY A 259 17.00 0.64 22.77
N THR A 260 17.71 0.92 21.66
CA THR A 260 17.98 2.27 21.17
C THR A 260 17.13 2.54 19.92
N TYR A 261 16.32 3.58 19.96
CA TYR A 261 15.36 3.96 18.92
C TYR A 261 15.81 5.25 18.23
N GLY A 262 16.09 5.16 16.92
CA GLY A 262 16.34 6.32 16.04
C GLY A 262 15.08 6.79 15.29
N ASN A 263 13.92 6.23 15.63
CA ASN A 263 12.66 6.49 14.93
C ASN A 263 12.07 7.85 15.28
N THR A 264 11.30 8.42 14.34
CA THR A 264 10.38 9.53 14.65
C THR A 264 9.11 8.94 15.27
N ILE A 265 8.69 9.46 16.44
CA ILE A 265 7.49 9.03 17.16
C ILE A 265 6.69 10.29 17.52
N THR A 266 5.48 10.43 16.99
CA THR A 266 4.66 11.64 17.16
C THR A 266 3.22 11.30 17.51
N GLY A 267 2.50 12.26 18.06
CA GLY A 267 1.04 12.21 18.21
C GLY A 267 0.49 12.31 19.61
N ALA A 268 -0.83 12.10 19.74
CA ALA A 268 -1.59 12.31 20.97
C ALA A 268 -1.84 11.04 21.80
N GLY A 269 -1.27 9.91 21.39
CA GLY A 269 -1.40 8.63 22.10
C GLY A 269 -0.46 8.50 23.30
N THR A 270 -0.44 7.31 23.87
CA THR A 270 0.45 6.95 24.99
C THR A 270 1.68 6.22 24.46
N LEU A 271 2.86 6.73 24.81
CA LEU A 271 4.14 6.04 24.59
C LEU A 271 4.60 5.40 25.91
N ILE A 272 4.84 4.10 25.91
CA ILE A 272 5.32 3.37 27.09
C ILE A 272 6.74 2.89 26.84
N SER A 273 7.66 3.25 27.70
CA SER A 273 8.97 2.61 27.83
C SER A 273 8.83 1.40 28.76
N ALA A 274 8.92 0.19 28.19
CA ALA A 274 8.87 -1.05 28.97
C ALA A 274 10.14 -1.20 29.85
N VAL A 275 10.11 -2.20 30.71
CA VAL A 275 11.23 -2.53 31.59
C VAL A 275 12.51 -2.78 30.80
N GLY A 276 13.62 -2.15 31.23
CA GLY A 276 14.91 -2.18 30.59
C GLY A 276 15.39 -0.79 30.19
N THR A 277 16.57 -0.72 29.57
CA THR A 277 17.10 0.58 29.10
C THR A 277 16.53 0.89 27.72
N ASN A 278 15.83 2.01 27.61
CA ASN A 278 15.38 2.57 26.35
C ASN A 278 16.10 3.91 26.11
N VAL A 279 16.74 4.03 24.95
CA VAL A 279 17.42 5.25 24.51
C VAL A 279 16.67 5.76 23.26
N LEU A 280 16.17 6.99 23.33
CA LEU A 280 15.45 7.64 22.23
C LEU A 280 16.36 8.66 21.57
N ASN A 281 16.97 8.28 20.43
CA ASN A 281 17.84 9.15 19.63
C ASN A 281 17.12 9.83 18.47
N GLY A 282 15.87 9.41 18.21
CA GLY A 282 15.03 9.99 17.17
C GLY A 282 14.26 11.21 17.63
N ASN A 283 13.44 11.76 16.74
CA ASN A 283 12.54 12.86 17.10
C ASN A 283 11.28 12.28 17.77
N VAL A 284 11.07 12.63 19.05
CA VAL A 284 9.90 12.20 19.82
C VAL A 284 9.08 13.42 20.23
N ASP A 285 7.87 13.54 19.66
CA ASP A 285 6.91 14.61 19.93
C ASP A 285 5.54 14.00 20.28
N ILE A 286 5.37 13.67 21.55
CA ILE A 286 4.15 13.07 22.10
C ILE A 286 3.41 14.14 22.91
N THR A 287 2.24 14.53 22.40
CA THR A 287 1.32 15.46 23.09
C THR A 287 0.36 14.75 24.05
N GLY A 288 0.29 13.42 23.99
CA GLY A 288 -0.46 12.56 24.91
C GLY A 288 0.32 12.24 26.17
N GLU A 289 0.45 10.96 26.49
CA GLU A 289 1.11 10.50 27.71
C GLU A 289 2.41 9.76 27.42
N TYR A 290 3.45 10.02 28.21
CA TYR A 290 4.66 9.21 28.24
C TYR A 290 4.79 8.50 29.58
N ARG A 291 4.84 7.16 29.55
CA ARG A 291 4.97 6.30 30.74
C ARG A 291 6.27 5.54 30.72
N VAL A 292 6.94 5.51 31.86
CA VAL A 292 8.11 4.66 32.07
C VAL A 292 7.75 3.58 33.08
N LEU A 293 7.87 2.32 32.65
CA LEU A 293 7.71 1.17 33.54
C LEU A 293 9.07 0.83 34.16
N ALA A 294 9.35 1.37 35.33
CA ALA A 294 10.56 1.06 36.07
C ALA A 294 10.40 -0.22 36.89
N THR A 295 11.39 -1.12 36.85
CA THR A 295 11.59 -2.13 37.91
C THR A 295 12.29 -1.46 39.10
N ASN A 296 11.97 -1.88 40.30
CA ASN A 296 12.54 -1.36 41.55
C ASN A 296 14.05 -1.08 41.41
N GLY A 297 14.43 0.19 41.51
CA GLY A 297 15.81 0.63 41.64
C GLY A 297 16.50 1.15 40.38
N THR A 298 15.85 1.22 39.23
CA THR A 298 16.44 1.80 38.02
C THR A 298 15.98 3.25 37.85
N ALA A 299 16.91 4.19 37.83
CA ALA A 299 16.62 5.59 37.55
C ALA A 299 16.24 5.79 36.08
N CYS A 300 15.18 6.53 35.80
CA CYS A 300 14.89 7.05 34.47
C CYS A 300 15.73 8.30 34.28
N THR A 301 16.64 8.29 33.33
CA THR A 301 17.35 9.50 32.87
C THR A 301 16.71 9.97 31.56
N TRP A 302 16.37 11.25 31.53
CA TRP A 302 15.82 12.00 30.38
C TRP A 302 16.94 12.71 29.65
#